data_db677120d205829fe1672886e8f49ed6
#
_entry.id   db677120d205829fe1672886e8f49ed6
#
_cell.length_a   1.000
_cell.length_b   1.000
_cell.length_c   1.000
_cell.angle_alpha   90.00
_cell.angle_beta   90.00
_cell.angle_gamma   90.00
#
_symmetry.space_group_name_H-M   'P 1'
#
loop_
_entity.id
_entity.type
_entity.pdbx_description
1 polymer ?
#
loop_
_entity_poly.entity_id
_entity_poly.type
_entity_poly.pdbx_seq_one_letter_code
_entity_poly.pdbx_strand_id
1 'polypeptide(L)'
;MSKNKTLSAAKSAKNDEFYTQYADIQKEVNAYLDYNPDTFRGKTVLLPCDDPEWSKFTRFFAENFERLGLKKLISTSYAAASKKIGELSHAEARRGGGRVQSLNAPSWYQPSLFEQQSPHFDAKKTAVRGKIFVLDHDTNANGRIDLDDLEWKYLEGDGDFRSEEVCRLRDEADVIVTNPPFSLFREFLAWILGDGVLAAKNAKDAKEFLIIGNMNAITYKEVFPLIRDNKLWLGNGFSQGNAFFRVADGTRTEYANGVYDEATNLVKFRNVCWFTNLDHGRRHKPLELMTMTDNIKYSKHKDVRSIGYLHYDNYDAIEVPFTDAIPSDYDGIMGVPISFLDKYCPEQFEIVGVAKAGAGDPALKTKIYPEQIQVARDGKETIVTKLNDGPALKTSEPPNGELYYKIGKEMFIQAYARILIRARREEK
;
A
#
# COMPACT_ATOMS: atom_id res chain seq x y z
N MET A 1 10.78 -2.21 19.81
CA MET A 1 10.26 -1.69 18.52
C MET A 1 11.15 -0.51 18.13
N SER A 2 12.03 -0.69 17.17
CA SER A 2 12.64 0.46 16.51
C SER A 2 11.48 1.18 15.81
N LYS A 3 11.05 2.31 16.36
CA LYS A 3 10.21 3.25 15.62
C LYS A 3 10.97 3.52 14.34
N ASN A 4 10.31 3.29 13.22
CA ASN A 4 10.86 3.58 11.90
C ASN A 4 11.03 5.11 11.82
N LYS A 5 12.13 5.62 12.43
CA LYS A 5 12.44 7.05 12.57
C LYS A 5 12.48 7.74 11.20
N THR A 6 12.84 6.97 10.15
CA THR A 6 12.89 7.42 8.76
C THR A 6 11.51 7.75 8.19
N LEU A 7 10.51 6.88 8.40
CA LEU A 7 9.13 7.15 7.96
C LEU A 7 8.49 8.28 8.78
N SER A 8 8.82 8.39 10.09
CA SER A 8 8.39 9.50 10.93
C SER A 8 9.05 10.82 10.52
N ALA A 9 10.33 10.80 10.13
CA ALA A 9 11.03 11.99 9.66
C ALA A 9 10.52 12.43 8.27
N ALA A 10 10.33 11.50 7.34
CA ALA A 10 9.71 11.75 6.04
C ALA A 10 8.29 12.30 6.19
N LYS A 11 7.49 11.73 7.09
CA LYS A 11 6.15 12.21 7.43
C LYS A 11 6.16 13.60 8.03
N SER A 12 7.14 13.93 8.88
CA SER A 12 7.31 15.25 9.50
C SER A 12 7.78 16.29 8.48
N ALA A 13 8.57 15.88 7.49
CA ALA A 13 9.10 16.75 6.44
C ALA A 13 8.16 16.86 5.23
N LYS A 14 7.04 16.12 5.18
CA LYS A 14 6.15 15.95 4.00
C LYS A 14 6.89 15.59 2.70
N ASN A 15 8.05 14.97 2.84
CA ASN A 15 8.88 14.48 1.73
C ASN A 15 8.57 12.99 1.52
N ASP A 16 7.30 12.61 1.41
CA ASP A 16 6.85 11.24 1.16
C ASP A 16 6.42 10.99 -0.30
N GLU A 17 6.80 11.90 -1.22
CA GLU A 17 6.71 11.70 -2.65
C GLU A 17 7.91 10.87 -3.14
N PHE A 18 7.63 9.66 -3.57
CA PHE A 18 8.61 8.71 -4.08
C PHE A 18 8.24 8.28 -5.50
N TYR A 19 9.14 8.50 -6.45
CA TYR A 19 8.88 8.18 -7.85
C TYR A 19 9.18 6.71 -8.17
N THR A 20 8.15 5.98 -8.55
CA THR A 20 8.22 4.56 -8.91
C THR A 20 9.04 4.35 -10.18
N GLN A 21 9.85 3.28 -10.22
CA GLN A 21 10.65 2.97 -11.38
C GLN A 21 9.79 2.43 -12.53
N TYR A 22 10.11 2.83 -13.76
CA TYR A 22 9.40 2.40 -14.98
C TYR A 22 9.32 0.88 -15.10
N ALA A 23 10.41 0.17 -14.81
CA ALA A 23 10.46 -1.30 -14.86
C ALA A 23 9.52 -1.98 -13.86
N ASP A 24 9.31 -1.39 -12.68
CA ASP A 24 8.37 -1.93 -11.69
C ASP A 24 6.93 -1.73 -12.14
N ILE A 25 6.59 -0.58 -12.75
CA ILE A 25 5.26 -0.32 -13.33
C ILE A 25 5.01 -1.30 -14.49
N GLN A 26 5.97 -1.44 -15.39
CA GLN A 26 5.88 -2.34 -16.54
C GLN A 26 5.66 -3.80 -16.11
N LYS A 27 6.44 -4.26 -15.13
CA LYS A 27 6.32 -5.61 -14.59
C LYS A 27 4.94 -5.84 -13.98
N GLU A 28 4.47 -4.88 -13.20
CA GLU A 28 3.17 -4.99 -12.55
C GLU A 28 2.03 -5.01 -13.57
N VAL A 29 1.98 -4.01 -14.47
CA VAL A 29 0.93 -3.92 -15.50
C VAL A 29 0.93 -5.13 -16.43
N ASN A 30 2.11 -5.60 -16.84
CA ASN A 30 2.19 -6.79 -17.69
C ASN A 30 1.58 -8.04 -17.04
N ALA A 31 1.68 -8.21 -15.72
CA ALA A 31 1.08 -9.35 -15.03
C ALA A 31 -0.46 -9.37 -15.13
N TYR A 32 -1.10 -8.22 -15.28
CA TYR A 32 -2.55 -8.13 -15.54
C TYR A 32 -2.86 -8.44 -17.00
N LEU A 33 -2.06 -7.90 -17.93
CA LEU A 33 -2.23 -8.16 -19.37
C LEU A 33 -1.97 -9.62 -19.77
N ASP A 34 -1.02 -10.28 -19.09
CA ASP A 34 -0.73 -11.70 -19.28
C ASP A 34 -1.92 -12.57 -18.86
N TYR A 35 -2.69 -12.13 -17.87
CA TYR A 35 -3.89 -12.80 -17.41
C TYR A 35 -5.13 -12.44 -18.24
N ASN A 36 -5.33 -11.14 -18.49
CA ASN A 36 -6.40 -10.62 -19.33
C ASN A 36 -5.88 -9.46 -20.19
N PRO A 37 -5.63 -9.68 -21.50
CA PRO A 37 -5.12 -8.64 -22.41
C PRO A 37 -6.01 -7.40 -22.51
N ASP A 38 -7.29 -7.51 -22.16
CA ASP A 38 -8.28 -6.44 -22.25
C ASP A 38 -8.46 -5.67 -20.93
N THR A 39 -7.60 -5.90 -19.92
CA THR A 39 -7.69 -5.26 -18.60
C THR A 39 -7.86 -3.73 -18.67
N PHE A 40 -7.17 -3.07 -19.60
CA PHE A 40 -7.23 -1.62 -19.77
C PHE A 40 -7.96 -1.17 -21.05
N ARG A 41 -8.37 -2.10 -21.92
CA ARG A 41 -8.96 -1.79 -23.22
C ARG A 41 -10.26 -1.00 -23.11
N GLY A 42 -10.34 0.11 -23.84
CA GLY A 42 -11.52 0.99 -23.88
C GLY A 42 -11.76 1.78 -22.60
N LYS A 43 -10.81 1.76 -21.64
CA LYS A 43 -10.96 2.41 -20.34
C LYS A 43 -10.30 3.78 -20.30
N THR A 44 -10.86 4.66 -19.48
CA THR A 44 -10.25 5.92 -19.04
C THR A 44 -9.40 5.64 -17.80
N VAL A 45 -8.10 5.91 -17.90
CA VAL A 45 -7.12 5.75 -16.79
C VAL A 45 -6.84 7.11 -16.18
N LEU A 46 -6.98 7.23 -14.86
CA LEU A 46 -6.60 8.43 -14.11
C LEU A 46 -5.35 8.15 -13.26
N LEU A 47 -4.38 9.04 -13.39
CA LEU A 47 -3.13 9.07 -12.63
C LEU A 47 -3.12 10.34 -11.75
N PRO A 48 -3.78 10.31 -10.59
CA PRO A 48 -3.82 11.48 -9.73
C PRO A 48 -2.49 11.68 -9.01
N CYS A 49 -2.03 12.93 -8.92
CA CYS A 49 -0.76 13.31 -8.31
C CYS A 49 0.50 12.86 -9.10
N ASP A 50 0.37 12.60 -10.39
CA ASP A 50 1.43 12.07 -11.24
C ASP A 50 1.81 13.09 -12.33
N ASP A 51 2.69 14.04 -12.01
CA ASP A 51 3.22 15.01 -12.97
C ASP A 51 4.03 14.27 -14.06
N PRO A 52 3.70 14.42 -15.37
CA PRO A 52 4.35 13.71 -16.47
C PRO A 52 5.86 13.91 -16.58
N GLU A 53 6.37 15.02 -16.09
CA GLU A 53 7.81 15.30 -16.13
C GLU A 53 8.60 14.41 -15.18
N TRP A 54 7.99 14.01 -14.07
CA TRP A 54 8.63 13.25 -13.00
C TRP A 54 8.05 11.86 -12.85
N SER A 55 6.74 11.70 -13.08
CA SER A 55 6.07 10.41 -12.93
C SER A 55 6.35 9.47 -14.09
N LYS A 56 6.83 8.28 -13.75
CA LYS A 56 6.99 7.20 -14.72
C LYS A 56 5.66 6.52 -15.05
N PHE A 57 4.61 6.73 -14.25
CA PHE A 57 3.25 6.25 -14.57
C PHE A 57 2.71 6.94 -15.82
N THR A 58 2.69 8.26 -15.83
CA THR A 58 2.19 9.01 -17.00
C THR A 58 2.96 8.62 -18.25
N ARG A 59 4.29 8.58 -18.14
CA ARG A 59 5.13 8.17 -19.26
C ARG A 59 4.82 6.74 -19.73
N PHE A 60 4.72 5.77 -18.82
CA PHE A 60 4.43 4.38 -19.17
C PHE A 60 3.08 4.24 -19.88
N PHE A 61 2.02 4.83 -19.33
CA PHE A 61 0.69 4.71 -19.92
C PHE A 61 0.57 5.46 -21.24
N ALA A 62 1.23 6.60 -21.41
CA ALA A 62 1.26 7.34 -22.67
C ALA A 62 2.03 6.57 -23.76
N GLU A 63 3.26 6.10 -23.48
CA GLU A 63 4.07 5.32 -24.43
C GLU A 63 3.39 3.98 -24.82
N ASN A 64 2.48 3.47 -24.03
CA ASN A 64 1.77 2.22 -24.28
C ASN A 64 0.26 2.42 -24.54
N PHE A 65 -0.17 3.65 -24.86
CA PHE A 65 -1.57 4.00 -25.02
C PHE A 65 -2.31 3.06 -25.98
N GLU A 66 -1.79 2.91 -27.20
CA GLU A 66 -2.37 2.04 -28.24
C GLU A 66 -2.26 0.56 -27.87
N ARG A 67 -1.11 0.12 -27.32
CA ARG A 67 -0.91 -1.28 -26.90
C ARG A 67 -1.91 -1.70 -25.82
N LEU A 68 -2.20 -0.80 -24.88
CA LEU A 68 -3.17 -1.00 -23.81
C LEU A 68 -4.61 -0.83 -24.31
N GLY A 69 -4.79 -0.23 -25.50
CA GLY A 69 -6.09 0.08 -26.08
C GLY A 69 -6.89 1.07 -25.24
N LEU A 70 -6.23 2.04 -24.63
CA LEU A 70 -6.91 3.03 -23.76
C LEU A 70 -7.90 3.86 -24.55
N LYS A 71 -8.98 4.25 -23.91
CA LYS A 71 -9.91 5.26 -24.40
C LYS A 71 -9.36 6.67 -24.12
N LYS A 72 -8.81 6.86 -22.91
CA LYS A 72 -8.34 8.15 -22.44
C LYS A 72 -7.35 7.97 -21.28
N LEU A 73 -6.31 8.79 -21.27
CA LEU A 73 -5.38 8.92 -20.16
C LEU A 73 -5.51 10.33 -19.57
N ILE A 74 -5.70 10.40 -18.24
CA ILE A 74 -5.74 11.66 -17.49
C ILE A 74 -4.66 11.57 -16.41
N SER A 75 -3.81 12.59 -16.34
CA SER A 75 -2.85 12.74 -15.24
C SER A 75 -3.01 14.10 -14.59
N THR A 76 -2.86 14.18 -13.27
CA THR A 76 -2.91 15.47 -12.57
C THR A 76 -1.69 15.65 -11.70
N SER A 77 -1.25 16.90 -11.54
CA SER A 77 -0.17 17.27 -10.64
C SER A 77 -0.62 18.27 -9.60
N TYR A 78 0.08 18.26 -8.48
CA TYR A 78 -0.10 19.22 -7.41
C TYR A 78 0.59 20.54 -7.71
N ALA A 79 0.04 21.67 -7.26
CA ALA A 79 0.67 22.96 -7.32
C ALA A 79 1.97 22.99 -6.48
N ALA A 80 3.04 23.56 -7.02
CA ALA A 80 4.35 23.59 -6.36
C ALA A 80 4.34 24.28 -4.98
N ALA A 81 3.52 25.33 -4.80
CA ALA A 81 3.40 26.04 -3.53
C ALA A 81 2.59 25.28 -2.48
N SER A 82 1.61 24.45 -2.88
CA SER A 82 0.77 23.67 -1.97
C SER A 82 1.57 22.63 -1.20
N LYS A 83 2.69 22.18 -1.75
CA LYS A 83 3.65 21.32 -1.05
C LYS A 83 4.21 21.92 0.25
N LYS A 84 4.25 23.26 0.37
CA LYS A 84 4.72 23.97 1.59
C LYS A 84 3.59 24.50 2.48
N ILE A 85 2.44 24.87 1.93
CA ILE A 85 1.32 25.46 2.69
C ILE A 85 0.74 24.46 3.70
N GLY A 86 0.76 23.18 3.38
CA GLY A 86 0.35 22.15 4.34
C GLY A 86 1.15 22.12 5.64
N GLU A 87 2.39 22.70 5.71
CA GLU A 87 3.15 22.84 6.95
C GLU A 87 2.67 24.03 7.80
N LEU A 88 2.24 25.09 7.14
CA LEU A 88 1.77 26.32 7.81
C LEU A 88 0.34 26.14 8.34
N SER A 89 -0.56 25.49 7.59
CA SER A 89 -1.97 25.39 7.94
C SER A 89 -2.26 24.61 9.24
N HIS A 90 -1.47 23.60 9.58
CA HIS A 90 -1.63 22.86 10.84
C HIS A 90 -1.05 23.58 12.06
N ALA A 91 -0.08 24.47 11.87
CA ALA A 91 0.47 25.32 12.94
C ALA A 91 -0.40 26.58 13.15
N GLU A 92 -0.99 27.13 12.07
CA GLU A 92 -1.80 28.35 12.09
C GLU A 92 -3.28 28.09 12.38
N ALA A 93 -3.83 26.95 12.02
CA ALA A 93 -5.19 26.55 12.44
C ALA A 93 -5.31 26.43 13.97
N ARG A 94 -4.18 26.31 14.68
CA ARG A 94 -4.12 26.41 16.15
C ARG A 94 -3.93 27.85 16.68
N ARG A 95 -3.68 28.83 15.81
CA ARG A 95 -3.43 30.24 16.16
C ARG A 95 -4.22 31.20 15.28
N GLY A 96 -5.53 31.13 15.25
CA GLY A 96 -6.43 32.18 14.76
C GLY A 96 -5.90 33.15 13.72
N GLY A 97 -6.33 32.98 12.45
CA GLY A 97 -6.55 34.07 11.50
C GLY A 97 -5.35 34.89 11.03
N GLY A 98 -4.72 34.51 9.95
CA GLY A 98 -3.75 35.32 9.20
C GLY A 98 -4.03 35.31 7.70
N ARG A 99 -4.12 36.50 7.10
CA ARG A 99 -4.32 36.77 5.67
C ARG A 99 -3.16 36.21 4.86
N VAL A 100 -3.43 35.35 3.87
CA VAL A 100 -2.45 34.83 2.92
C VAL A 100 -1.88 35.99 2.07
N GLN A 101 -0.62 36.36 2.29
CA GLN A 101 0.11 37.28 1.44
C GLN A 101 0.57 36.54 0.16
N SER A 102 0.67 37.29 -0.96
CA SER A 102 0.98 36.82 -2.30
C SER A 102 2.10 35.75 -2.36
N LEU A 103 1.73 34.54 -2.75
CA LEU A 103 2.64 33.41 -2.92
C LEU A 103 3.38 33.54 -4.25
N ASN A 104 4.65 33.94 -4.19
CA ASN A 104 5.57 33.68 -5.30
C ASN A 104 5.95 32.19 -5.27
N ALA A 105 6.20 31.61 -6.45
CA ALA A 105 6.72 30.25 -6.54
C ALA A 105 7.90 30.07 -5.60
N PRO A 106 8.01 28.96 -4.87
CA PRO A 106 9.13 28.73 -3.98
C PRO A 106 10.46 28.87 -4.72
N SER A 107 11.48 29.46 -4.10
CA SER A 107 12.78 29.69 -4.74
C SER A 107 13.51 28.42 -5.21
N TRP A 108 13.04 27.25 -4.77
CA TRP A 108 13.55 25.92 -5.16
C TRP A 108 12.81 25.33 -6.36
N TYR A 109 11.63 25.86 -6.72
CA TYR A 109 10.88 25.40 -7.89
C TYR A 109 11.43 26.07 -9.14
N GLN A 110 12.01 25.29 -10.01
CA GLN A 110 12.40 25.71 -11.35
C GLN A 110 11.50 24.96 -12.34
N PRO A 111 10.64 25.68 -13.09
CA PRO A 111 9.86 25.06 -14.16
C PRO A 111 10.78 24.37 -15.15
N SER A 112 10.40 23.21 -15.63
CA SER A 112 11.16 22.50 -16.66
C SER A 112 11.17 23.26 -18.00
N LEU A 113 12.07 22.89 -18.89
CA LEU A 113 12.09 23.44 -20.24
C LEU A 113 10.79 23.10 -21.00
N PHE A 114 10.24 21.91 -20.83
CA PHE A 114 8.97 21.49 -21.42
C PHE A 114 7.83 22.41 -20.97
N GLU A 115 7.77 22.68 -19.68
CA GLU A 115 6.77 23.56 -19.08
C GLU A 115 6.91 25.00 -19.59
N GLN A 116 8.13 25.53 -19.59
CA GLN A 116 8.42 26.91 -20.04
C GLN A 116 8.18 27.14 -21.54
N GLN A 117 8.34 26.11 -22.37
CA GLN A 117 8.08 26.16 -23.79
C GLN A 117 6.60 26.08 -24.19
N SER A 118 5.74 25.66 -23.24
CA SER A 118 4.32 25.58 -23.51
C SER A 118 3.67 26.96 -23.64
N PRO A 119 2.79 27.18 -24.62
CA PRO A 119 2.01 28.41 -24.75
C PRO A 119 1.06 28.67 -23.56
N HIS A 120 0.80 27.65 -22.74
CA HIS A 120 -0.05 27.73 -21.56
C HIS A 120 0.71 28.12 -20.29
N PHE A 121 2.04 28.22 -20.34
CA PHE A 121 2.86 28.47 -19.17
C PHE A 121 2.60 29.87 -18.57
N ASP A 122 2.32 29.87 -17.28
CA ASP A 122 2.19 31.06 -16.43
C ASP A 122 2.84 30.78 -15.07
N ALA A 123 3.96 31.42 -14.81
CA ALA A 123 4.76 31.20 -13.60
C ALA A 123 3.98 31.45 -12.30
N LYS A 124 3.00 32.37 -12.30
CA LYS A 124 2.16 32.63 -11.12
C LYS A 124 1.12 31.52 -10.91
N LYS A 125 0.50 31.04 -12.00
CA LYS A 125 -0.45 29.92 -11.95
C LYS A 125 0.26 28.62 -11.54
N THR A 126 1.42 28.32 -12.11
CA THR A 126 2.22 27.14 -11.75
C THR A 126 2.50 27.05 -10.25
N ALA A 127 2.67 28.19 -9.57
CA ALA A 127 2.89 28.18 -8.12
C ALA A 127 1.68 27.70 -7.31
N VAL A 128 0.46 28.01 -7.74
CA VAL A 128 -0.76 27.90 -6.92
C VAL A 128 -1.83 27.00 -7.53
N ARG A 129 -1.68 26.55 -8.76
CA ARG A 129 -2.62 25.68 -9.46
C ARG A 129 -1.96 24.36 -9.82
N GLY A 130 -2.70 23.28 -9.65
CA GLY A 130 -2.36 22.00 -10.24
C GLY A 130 -2.47 22.02 -11.76
N LYS A 131 -1.98 20.97 -12.40
CA LYS A 131 -2.10 20.78 -13.84
C LYS A 131 -2.88 19.51 -14.12
N ILE A 132 -3.57 19.50 -15.26
CA ILE A 132 -4.18 18.32 -15.83
C ILE A 132 -3.58 18.08 -17.20
N PHE A 133 -3.25 16.84 -17.46
CA PHE A 133 -2.70 16.33 -18.72
C PHE A 133 -3.69 15.31 -19.26
N VAL A 134 -3.99 15.40 -20.53
CA VAL A 134 -4.97 14.54 -21.20
C VAL A 134 -4.34 14.00 -22.49
N LEU A 135 -4.55 12.70 -22.73
CA LEU A 135 -4.19 12.02 -23.96
C LEU A 135 -5.37 11.16 -24.38
N ASP A 136 -5.99 11.46 -25.53
CA ASP A 136 -7.14 10.74 -26.07
C ASP A 136 -7.21 10.71 -27.61
N HIS A 137 -6.35 11.47 -28.30
CA HIS A 137 -6.28 11.49 -29.75
C HIS A 137 -4.90 11.94 -30.26
N ASP A 138 -4.62 11.65 -31.53
CA ASP A 138 -3.41 12.09 -32.25
C ASP A 138 -3.54 13.59 -32.56
N THR A 139 -2.83 14.44 -31.81
CA THR A 139 -2.87 15.89 -31.95
C THR A 139 -1.94 16.41 -33.02
N ASN A 140 -0.87 15.70 -33.34
CA ASN A 140 0.18 16.07 -34.25
C ASN A 140 0.05 15.40 -35.63
N ALA A 141 -0.98 14.56 -35.84
CA ALA A 141 -1.32 13.83 -37.05
C ALA A 141 -0.17 12.95 -37.59
N ASN A 142 0.62 12.36 -36.68
CA ASN A 142 1.69 11.43 -37.04
C ASN A 142 1.22 9.98 -37.25
N GLY A 143 -0.08 9.71 -36.99
CA GLY A 143 -0.70 8.40 -37.09
C GLY A 143 -0.53 7.51 -35.88
N ARG A 144 -0.12 8.08 -34.74
CA ARG A 144 0.03 7.40 -33.44
C ARG A 144 -0.48 8.29 -32.33
N ILE A 145 -0.87 7.67 -31.24
CA ILE A 145 -1.21 8.38 -29.99
C ILE A 145 -0.13 8.03 -28.97
N ASP A 146 0.70 9.01 -28.64
CA ASP A 146 1.84 8.83 -27.74
C ASP A 146 2.10 10.06 -26.85
N LEU A 147 3.26 10.10 -26.21
CA LEU A 147 3.61 11.17 -25.26
C LEU A 147 3.65 12.56 -25.89
N ASP A 148 3.94 12.66 -27.20
CA ASP A 148 4.02 13.93 -27.92
C ASP A 148 2.63 14.55 -28.17
N ASP A 149 1.56 13.78 -27.99
CA ASP A 149 0.16 14.23 -28.09
C ASP A 149 -0.43 14.68 -26.76
N LEU A 150 0.35 14.66 -25.69
CA LEU A 150 -0.12 14.97 -24.36
C LEU A 150 -0.42 16.46 -24.20
N GLU A 151 -1.69 16.82 -24.16
CA GLU A 151 -2.13 18.19 -23.91
C GLU A 151 -2.22 18.47 -22.40
N TRP A 152 -1.89 19.71 -22.00
CA TRP A 152 -2.02 20.10 -20.62
C TRP A 152 -2.61 21.50 -20.42
N LYS A 153 -3.28 21.69 -19.28
CA LYS A 153 -3.78 22.98 -18.81
C LYS A 153 -3.76 23.06 -17.29
N TYR A 154 -3.94 24.27 -16.76
CA TYR A 154 -4.09 24.43 -15.30
C TYR A 154 -5.47 23.96 -14.84
N LEU A 155 -5.48 23.30 -13.72
CA LEU A 155 -6.69 23.08 -12.92
C LEU A 155 -7.16 24.41 -12.32
N GLU A 156 -8.41 24.49 -11.91
CA GLU A 156 -8.94 25.64 -11.17
C GLU A 156 -8.35 25.69 -9.75
N GLY A 157 -8.18 24.53 -9.11
CA GLY A 157 -7.60 24.33 -7.81
C GLY A 157 -6.10 23.99 -7.83
N ASP A 158 -5.59 23.58 -6.67
CA ASP A 158 -4.19 23.22 -6.45
C ASP A 158 -3.85 21.77 -6.86
N GLY A 159 -4.83 21.00 -7.32
CA GLY A 159 -4.66 19.58 -7.69
C GLY A 159 -4.81 18.60 -6.54
N ASP A 160 -5.31 19.03 -5.37
CA ASP A 160 -5.64 18.11 -4.29
C ASP A 160 -6.67 17.08 -4.77
N PHE A 161 -6.38 15.78 -4.56
CA PHE A 161 -7.27 14.70 -4.99
C PHE A 161 -8.66 14.79 -4.35
N ARG A 162 -8.80 15.48 -3.21
CA ARG A 162 -10.06 15.70 -2.49
C ARG A 162 -10.88 16.86 -3.06
N SER A 163 -10.29 17.67 -3.94
CA SER A 163 -11.01 18.79 -4.56
C SER A 163 -12.18 18.29 -5.42
N GLU A 164 -13.23 19.10 -5.53
CA GLU A 164 -14.41 18.77 -6.35
C GLU A 164 -14.01 18.52 -7.82
N GLU A 165 -13.04 19.27 -8.34
CA GLU A 165 -12.56 19.13 -9.70
C GLU A 165 -11.89 17.76 -9.92
N VAL A 166 -10.98 17.33 -9.01
CA VAL A 166 -10.31 16.02 -9.12
C VAL A 166 -11.28 14.89 -8.79
N CYS A 167 -12.26 15.09 -7.91
CA CYS A 167 -13.35 14.14 -7.68
C CYS A 167 -14.16 13.88 -8.96
N ARG A 168 -14.45 14.92 -9.78
CA ARG A 168 -15.13 14.74 -11.08
C ARG A 168 -14.27 13.90 -12.04
N LEU A 169 -12.95 14.11 -12.06
CA LEU A 169 -12.03 13.28 -12.87
C LEU A 169 -12.00 11.83 -12.39
N ARG A 170 -12.01 11.60 -11.06
CA ARG A 170 -12.17 10.26 -10.50
C ARG A 170 -13.47 9.61 -10.98
N ASP A 171 -14.57 10.34 -10.95
CA ASP A 171 -15.88 9.81 -11.32
C ASP A 171 -15.98 9.48 -12.82
N GLU A 172 -15.25 10.22 -13.67
CA GLU A 172 -15.09 9.94 -15.11
C GLU A 172 -14.21 8.69 -15.36
N ALA A 173 -13.21 8.44 -14.55
CA ALA A 173 -12.24 7.37 -14.75
C ALA A 173 -12.84 5.98 -14.50
N ASP A 174 -12.39 4.98 -15.26
CA ASP A 174 -12.67 3.57 -15.04
C ASP A 174 -11.62 2.94 -14.11
N VAL A 175 -10.34 3.34 -14.28
CA VAL A 175 -9.20 2.80 -13.53
C VAL A 175 -8.37 3.93 -12.94
N ILE A 176 -7.98 3.81 -11.67
CA ILE A 176 -7.08 4.74 -10.99
C ILE A 176 -5.76 4.04 -10.72
N VAL A 177 -4.65 4.60 -11.23
CA VAL A 177 -3.31 4.05 -11.04
C VAL A 177 -2.38 5.14 -10.51
N THR A 178 -1.71 4.90 -9.36
CA THR A 178 -0.77 5.90 -8.81
C THR A 178 0.06 5.34 -7.65
N ASN A 179 1.06 6.11 -7.24
CA ASN A 179 1.75 5.98 -5.97
C ASN A 179 1.34 7.15 -5.06
N PRO A 180 0.27 7.01 -4.26
CA PRO A 180 -0.20 8.09 -3.40
C PRO A 180 0.78 8.34 -2.25
N PRO A 181 0.80 9.56 -1.65
CA PRO A 181 1.56 9.80 -0.44
C PRO A 181 1.21 8.80 0.66
N PHE A 182 2.19 8.07 1.20
CA PHE A 182 1.95 6.99 2.18
C PHE A 182 1.25 7.47 3.45
N SER A 183 1.45 8.73 3.82
CA SER A 183 0.78 9.35 4.97
C SER A 183 -0.73 9.51 4.76
N LEU A 184 -1.19 9.63 3.52
CA LEU A 184 -2.58 9.83 3.11
C LEU A 184 -3.24 8.55 2.58
N PHE A 185 -2.56 7.40 2.62
CA PHE A 185 -3.04 6.15 2.01
C PHE A 185 -4.48 5.80 2.37
N ARG A 186 -4.89 5.93 3.65
CA ARG A 186 -6.26 5.61 4.09
C ARG A 186 -7.30 6.56 3.50
N GLU A 187 -6.98 7.87 3.49
CA GLU A 187 -7.85 8.89 2.92
C GLU A 187 -7.96 8.71 1.40
N PHE A 188 -6.83 8.38 0.77
CA PHE A 188 -6.77 8.14 -0.67
C PHE A 188 -7.57 6.89 -1.08
N LEU A 189 -7.43 5.79 -0.34
CA LEU A 189 -8.22 4.59 -0.59
C LEU A 189 -9.72 4.85 -0.41
N ALA A 190 -10.10 5.56 0.66
CA ALA A 190 -11.49 5.97 0.88
C ALA A 190 -12.02 6.86 -0.26
N TRP A 191 -11.18 7.77 -0.78
CA TRP A 191 -11.52 8.62 -1.93
C TRP A 191 -11.74 7.80 -3.21
N ILE A 192 -10.89 6.80 -3.52
CA ILE A 192 -11.08 5.90 -4.67
C ILE A 192 -12.42 5.18 -4.55
N LEU A 193 -12.68 4.64 -3.37
CA LEU A 193 -13.83 3.80 -3.12
C LEU A 193 -15.14 4.61 -3.06
N GLY A 194 -15.07 5.94 -2.83
CA GLY A 194 -16.23 6.81 -2.61
C GLY A 194 -16.91 6.55 -1.27
N ASP A 195 -17.79 7.47 -0.85
CA ASP A 195 -18.50 7.40 0.46
C ASP A 195 -19.45 6.20 0.59
N GLY A 196 -19.63 5.41 -0.48
CA GLY A 196 -20.59 4.31 -0.58
C GLY A 196 -20.02 2.90 -0.63
N VAL A 197 -18.72 2.68 -0.56
CA VAL A 197 -18.11 1.37 -0.88
C VAL A 197 -18.22 0.33 0.23
N LEU A 198 -18.36 0.72 1.47
CA LEU A 198 -18.93 -0.19 2.48
C LEU A 198 -20.43 -0.47 2.20
N ALA A 199 -21.06 0.32 1.34
CA ALA A 199 -22.48 0.27 0.98
C ALA A 199 -22.75 -0.01 -0.51
N ALA A 200 -21.75 -0.13 -1.39
CA ALA A 200 -21.94 -0.46 -2.79
C ALA A 200 -22.59 -1.85 -2.91
N LYS A 201 -23.91 -1.83 -3.06
CA LYS A 201 -24.73 -3.02 -3.29
C LYS A 201 -24.49 -3.66 -4.67
N ASN A 202 -23.79 -2.96 -5.57
CA ASN A 202 -23.49 -3.41 -6.92
C ASN A 202 -22.01 -3.30 -7.21
N ALA A 203 -21.39 -4.42 -7.55
CA ALA A 203 -19.95 -4.49 -7.93
C ALA A 203 -19.60 -3.66 -9.20
N LYS A 204 -20.61 -3.17 -9.94
CA LYS A 204 -20.44 -2.37 -11.16
C LYS A 204 -20.07 -0.91 -10.90
N ASP A 205 -20.24 -0.41 -9.68
CA ASP A 205 -20.00 1.00 -9.36
C ASP A 205 -18.64 1.24 -8.66
N ALA A 206 -17.93 0.17 -8.32
CA ALA A 206 -16.61 0.26 -7.70
C ALA A 206 -15.56 0.57 -8.76
N LYS A 207 -14.82 1.69 -8.58
CA LYS A 207 -13.68 2.01 -9.43
C LYS A 207 -12.62 0.91 -9.36
N GLU A 208 -12.06 0.54 -10.51
CA GLU A 208 -10.87 -0.29 -10.54
C GLU A 208 -9.65 0.55 -10.13
N PHE A 209 -8.69 -0.08 -9.48
CA PHE A 209 -7.50 0.64 -9.06
C PHE A 209 -6.26 -0.25 -8.95
N LEU A 210 -5.10 0.39 -9.06
CA LEU A 210 -3.77 -0.18 -8.86
C LEU A 210 -2.90 0.87 -8.17
N ILE A 211 -2.70 0.74 -6.86
CA ILE A 211 -2.01 1.76 -6.06
C ILE A 211 -0.90 1.15 -5.20
N ILE A 212 0.13 1.95 -4.95
CA ILE A 212 1.25 1.55 -4.08
C ILE A 212 0.95 1.98 -2.65
N GLY A 213 1.27 1.10 -1.70
CA GLY A 213 1.12 1.41 -0.28
C GLY A 213 2.06 0.61 0.61
N ASN A 214 2.09 0.99 1.88
CA ASN A 214 2.85 0.23 2.88
C ASN A 214 2.11 -1.07 3.22
N MET A 215 2.80 -2.20 3.23
CA MET A 215 2.24 -3.52 3.54
C MET A 215 1.54 -3.58 4.91
N ASN A 216 1.95 -2.75 5.87
CA ASN A 216 1.26 -2.66 7.16
C ASN A 216 -0.19 -2.17 7.04
N ALA A 217 -0.55 -1.52 5.91
CA ALA A 217 -1.93 -1.10 5.65
C ALA A 217 -2.92 -2.28 5.60
N ILE A 218 -2.46 -3.48 5.24
CA ILE A 218 -3.24 -4.72 5.31
C ILE A 218 -3.99 -4.86 6.65
N THR A 219 -3.36 -4.43 7.74
CA THR A 219 -3.90 -4.56 9.08
C THR A 219 -4.65 -3.31 9.58
N TYR A 220 -4.98 -2.37 8.72
CA TYR A 220 -5.82 -1.23 9.08
C TYR A 220 -7.30 -1.65 9.09
N LYS A 221 -8.07 -1.07 10.00
CA LYS A 221 -9.50 -1.38 10.16
C LYS A 221 -10.33 -1.01 8.92
N GLU A 222 -9.84 -0.06 8.11
CA GLU A 222 -10.48 0.37 6.88
C GLU A 222 -10.10 -0.52 5.67
N VAL A 223 -8.96 -1.22 5.74
CA VAL A 223 -8.38 -2.01 4.63
C VAL A 223 -8.69 -3.49 4.78
N PHE A 224 -8.48 -4.05 5.97
CA PHE A 224 -8.60 -5.49 6.18
C PHE A 224 -9.97 -6.07 5.81
N PRO A 225 -11.12 -5.43 6.12
CA PRO A 225 -12.42 -5.93 5.68
C PRO A 225 -12.55 -6.08 4.17
N LEU A 226 -11.93 -5.17 3.40
CA LEU A 226 -11.94 -5.26 1.93
C LEU A 226 -11.16 -6.49 1.43
N ILE A 227 -10.04 -6.81 2.09
CA ILE A 227 -9.24 -8.01 1.79
C ILE A 227 -10.02 -9.28 2.13
N ARG A 228 -10.60 -9.34 3.33
CA ARG A 228 -11.42 -10.48 3.78
C ARG A 228 -12.59 -10.73 2.84
N ASP A 229 -13.29 -9.68 2.45
CA ASP A 229 -14.49 -9.74 1.62
C ASP A 229 -14.15 -9.84 0.11
N ASN A 230 -12.88 -10.08 -0.22
CA ASN A 230 -12.39 -10.25 -1.59
C ASN A 230 -12.72 -9.07 -2.51
N LYS A 231 -12.61 -7.84 -2.00
CA LYS A 231 -12.81 -6.57 -2.72
C LYS A 231 -11.50 -5.82 -2.98
N LEU A 232 -10.42 -6.25 -2.34
CA LEU A 232 -9.07 -5.73 -2.48
C LEU A 232 -8.06 -6.85 -2.20
N TRP A 233 -6.99 -6.87 -2.97
CA TRP A 233 -5.89 -7.82 -2.80
C TRP A 233 -4.55 -7.19 -3.16
N LEU A 234 -3.47 -7.94 -3.01
CA LEU A 234 -2.14 -7.50 -3.39
C LEU A 234 -1.87 -7.81 -4.86
N GLY A 235 -1.17 -6.90 -5.53
CA GLY A 235 -0.73 -7.09 -6.91
C GLY A 235 0.44 -8.07 -7.06
N ASN A 236 1.05 -8.08 -8.24
CA ASN A 236 2.15 -9.01 -8.57
C ASN A 236 3.44 -8.75 -7.77
N GLY A 237 3.65 -7.51 -7.30
CA GLY A 237 4.69 -7.15 -6.36
C GLY A 237 6.02 -6.73 -6.99
N PHE A 238 6.87 -6.14 -6.15
CA PHE A 238 8.19 -5.66 -6.53
C PHE A 238 9.21 -6.79 -6.66
N SER A 239 10.27 -6.55 -7.42
CA SER A 239 11.34 -7.54 -7.61
C SER A 239 12.05 -7.84 -6.28
N GLN A 240 12.15 -9.12 -5.92
CA GLN A 240 12.77 -9.60 -4.68
C GLN A 240 12.19 -8.99 -3.38
N GLY A 241 10.94 -8.52 -3.41
CA GLY A 241 10.26 -7.91 -2.26
C GLY A 241 10.81 -6.55 -1.83
N ASN A 242 11.63 -5.90 -2.68
CA ASN A 242 12.16 -4.57 -2.44
C ASN A 242 11.62 -3.60 -3.49
N ALA A 243 11.13 -2.45 -3.03
CA ALA A 243 10.77 -1.33 -3.89
C ALA A 243 11.88 -0.29 -3.88
N PHE A 244 12.29 0.17 -5.04
CA PHE A 244 13.28 1.24 -5.20
C PHE A 244 12.58 2.45 -5.80
N PHE A 245 12.65 3.57 -5.10
CA PHE A 245 12.02 4.82 -5.54
C PHE A 245 13.06 5.89 -5.73
N ARG A 246 12.89 6.71 -6.75
CA ARG A 246 13.69 7.92 -6.91
C ARG A 246 13.17 9.00 -5.97
N VAL A 247 14.07 9.71 -5.36
CA VAL A 247 13.77 10.89 -4.53
C VAL A 247 13.81 12.13 -5.40
N ALA A 248 12.91 13.09 -5.15
CA ALA A 248 12.96 14.37 -5.84
C ALA A 248 14.28 15.11 -5.57
N ASP A 249 14.88 15.68 -6.61
CA ASP A 249 16.14 16.41 -6.49
C ASP A 249 15.99 17.58 -5.51
N GLY A 250 16.95 17.72 -4.60
CA GLY A 250 16.94 18.77 -3.57
C GLY A 250 16.26 18.41 -2.25
N THR A 251 15.62 17.26 -2.15
CA THR A 251 15.10 16.72 -0.88
C THR A 251 16.21 15.97 -0.14
N ARG A 252 16.90 16.64 0.78
CA ARG A 252 17.81 15.99 1.72
C ARG A 252 17.01 15.47 2.90
N THR A 253 16.68 14.19 2.88
CA THR A 253 16.23 13.44 4.05
C THR A 253 17.40 12.60 4.56
N GLU A 254 17.65 12.61 5.86
CA GLU A 254 18.58 11.67 6.48
C GLU A 254 17.96 10.28 6.47
N TYR A 255 18.44 9.43 5.61
CA TYR A 255 18.06 8.02 5.56
C TYR A 255 19.01 7.17 6.43
N ALA A 256 18.50 6.06 6.95
CA ALA A 256 19.33 5.09 7.65
C ALA A 256 20.36 4.47 6.68
N ASN A 257 21.51 4.08 7.22
CA ASN A 257 22.58 3.44 6.41
C ASN A 257 22.04 2.26 5.59
N GLY A 258 22.37 2.23 4.29
CA GLY A 258 21.97 1.18 3.35
C GLY A 258 20.52 1.29 2.84
N VAL A 259 19.84 2.41 3.11
CA VAL A 259 18.50 2.70 2.61
C VAL A 259 18.55 3.61 1.38
N TYR A 260 19.47 4.56 1.33
CA TYR A 260 19.66 5.49 0.22
C TYR A 260 20.98 5.23 -0.49
N ASP A 261 20.94 5.22 -1.81
CA ASP A 261 22.09 5.10 -2.70
C ASP A 261 22.32 6.43 -3.43
N GLU A 262 23.39 7.13 -3.09
CA GLU A 262 23.75 8.43 -3.66
C GLU A 262 24.09 8.35 -5.16
N ALA A 263 24.62 7.22 -5.62
CA ALA A 263 25.02 7.06 -7.03
C ALA A 263 23.81 6.97 -7.97
N THR A 264 22.70 6.39 -7.49
CA THR A 264 21.48 6.17 -8.27
C THR A 264 20.34 7.11 -7.88
N ASN A 265 20.48 7.85 -6.78
CA ASN A 265 19.41 8.65 -6.16
C ASN A 265 18.17 7.82 -5.82
N LEU A 266 18.37 6.55 -5.42
CA LEU A 266 17.31 5.61 -5.10
C LEU A 266 17.23 5.36 -3.60
N VAL A 267 16.00 5.27 -3.11
CA VAL A 267 15.67 4.84 -1.74
C VAL A 267 15.03 3.47 -1.77
N LYS A 268 15.51 2.56 -0.92
CA LYS A 268 15.03 1.19 -0.78
C LYS A 268 13.98 1.08 0.30
N PHE A 269 12.78 0.61 -0.05
CA PHE A 269 11.73 0.23 0.88
C PHE A 269 11.47 -1.26 0.85
N ARG A 270 11.31 -1.88 2.05
CA ARG A 270 11.09 -3.33 2.18
C ARG A 270 9.62 -3.71 2.38
N ASN A 271 8.80 -2.81 2.88
CA ASN A 271 7.42 -3.09 3.26
C ASN A 271 6.46 -2.29 2.38
N VAL A 272 6.66 -2.34 1.07
CA VAL A 272 5.80 -1.69 0.08
C VAL A 272 5.24 -2.75 -0.85
N CYS A 273 3.97 -2.65 -1.18
CA CYS A 273 3.28 -3.53 -2.10
C CYS A 273 2.26 -2.77 -2.95
N TRP A 274 1.79 -3.40 -4.00
CA TRP A 274 0.66 -2.96 -4.78
C TRP A 274 -0.63 -3.42 -4.13
N PHE A 275 -1.62 -2.54 -4.07
CA PHE A 275 -2.99 -2.83 -3.68
C PHE A 275 -3.89 -2.63 -4.89
N THR A 276 -4.80 -3.57 -5.14
CA THR A 276 -5.61 -3.56 -6.35
C THR A 276 -6.91 -4.34 -6.17
N ASN A 277 -7.87 -4.08 -7.05
CA ASN A 277 -9.03 -4.94 -7.30
C ASN A 277 -9.06 -5.44 -8.77
N LEU A 278 -7.98 -5.20 -9.54
CA LEU A 278 -7.77 -5.82 -10.84
C LEU A 278 -7.29 -7.25 -10.67
N ASP A 279 -7.88 -8.19 -11.39
CA ASP A 279 -7.52 -9.60 -11.29
C ASP A 279 -6.23 -9.94 -12.05
N HIS A 280 -5.47 -10.92 -11.56
CA HIS A 280 -4.20 -11.35 -12.15
C HIS A 280 -3.88 -12.81 -11.85
N GLY A 281 -3.11 -13.47 -12.74
CA GLY A 281 -2.89 -14.92 -12.71
C GLY A 281 -2.18 -15.44 -11.45
N ARG A 282 -1.35 -14.62 -10.77
CA ARG A 282 -0.68 -15.04 -9.55
C ARG A 282 -1.66 -15.36 -8.43
N ARG A 283 -2.78 -14.68 -8.38
CA ARG A 283 -3.84 -14.84 -7.39
C ARG A 283 -4.56 -16.19 -7.50
N HIS A 284 -4.57 -16.78 -8.69
CA HIS A 284 -5.20 -18.07 -9.00
C HIS A 284 -4.21 -19.23 -9.02
N LYS A 285 -2.98 -19.00 -8.54
CA LYS A 285 -1.96 -20.04 -8.47
C LYS A 285 -1.97 -20.69 -7.08
N PRO A 286 -2.45 -21.93 -6.95
CA PRO A 286 -2.44 -22.63 -5.66
C PRO A 286 -1.02 -22.80 -5.13
N LEU A 287 -0.91 -22.74 -3.80
CA LEU A 287 0.34 -23.08 -3.11
C LEU A 287 0.54 -24.59 -3.11
N GLU A 288 1.76 -25.02 -3.42
CA GLU A 288 2.21 -26.39 -3.21
C GLU A 288 2.54 -26.58 -1.73
N LEU A 289 1.80 -27.44 -1.05
CA LEU A 289 1.86 -27.61 0.40
C LEU A 289 2.18 -29.06 0.77
N MET A 290 2.98 -29.23 1.80
CA MET A 290 3.22 -30.51 2.46
C MET A 290 2.16 -30.77 3.53
N THR A 291 2.01 -32.05 3.93
CA THR A 291 1.21 -32.42 5.11
C THR A 291 1.86 -31.85 6.39
N MET A 292 1.10 -31.79 7.49
CA MET A 292 1.62 -31.37 8.79
C MET A 292 2.82 -32.25 9.20
N THR A 293 2.69 -33.54 9.03
CA THR A 293 3.75 -34.52 9.35
C THR A 293 5.00 -34.31 8.51
N ASP A 294 4.83 -34.06 7.20
CA ASP A 294 5.97 -33.84 6.30
C ASP A 294 6.66 -32.49 6.60
N ASN A 295 5.89 -31.45 6.94
CA ASN A 295 6.46 -30.17 7.38
C ASN A 295 7.32 -30.33 8.64
N ILE A 296 6.85 -31.06 9.65
CA ILE A 296 7.62 -31.32 10.87
C ILE A 296 8.91 -32.10 10.54
N LYS A 297 8.88 -32.98 9.55
CA LYS A 297 10.03 -33.82 9.22
C LYS A 297 11.01 -33.14 8.25
N TYR A 298 10.50 -32.43 7.25
CA TYR A 298 11.28 -32.01 6.08
C TYR A 298 11.29 -30.50 5.82
N SER A 299 10.53 -29.67 6.56
CA SER A 299 10.54 -28.23 6.35
C SER A 299 11.97 -27.68 6.37
N LYS A 300 12.27 -26.73 5.49
CA LYS A 300 13.55 -25.99 5.55
C LYS A 300 13.68 -25.14 6.83
N HIS A 301 12.55 -24.82 7.48
CA HIS A 301 12.49 -23.99 8.67
C HIS A 301 12.76 -24.83 9.93
N LYS A 302 13.84 -24.48 10.65
CA LYS A 302 14.23 -25.19 11.87
C LYS A 302 13.12 -25.14 12.94
N ASP A 303 12.46 -23.99 13.08
CA ASP A 303 11.44 -23.80 14.11
C ASP A 303 10.25 -24.74 13.89
N VAL A 304 9.80 -24.93 12.65
CA VAL A 304 8.74 -25.88 12.31
C VAL A 304 9.14 -27.32 12.65
N ARG A 305 10.40 -27.70 12.37
CA ARG A 305 10.92 -29.05 12.67
C ARG A 305 11.10 -29.32 14.17
N SER A 306 11.44 -28.28 14.96
CA SER A 306 11.76 -28.46 16.38
C SER A 306 10.59 -28.22 17.31
N ILE A 307 9.66 -27.33 16.96
CA ILE A 307 8.54 -26.89 17.80
C ILE A 307 7.21 -27.43 17.26
N GLY A 308 7.09 -27.60 15.94
CA GLY A 308 5.82 -27.94 15.28
C GLY A 308 4.89 -26.76 15.23
N TYR A 309 3.57 -27.02 15.36
CA TYR A 309 2.50 -26.04 15.25
C TYR A 309 1.87 -25.81 16.62
N LEU A 310 2.11 -24.66 17.22
CA LEU A 310 1.57 -24.29 18.52
C LEU A 310 0.15 -23.75 18.37
N HIS A 311 -0.72 -24.05 19.35
CA HIS A 311 -2.03 -23.41 19.48
C HIS A 311 -1.91 -22.06 20.19
N TYR A 312 -2.66 -21.06 19.71
CA TYR A 312 -2.81 -19.81 20.45
C TYR A 312 -3.66 -20.02 21.70
N ASP A 313 -3.29 -19.33 22.78
CA ASP A 313 -4.06 -19.39 24.03
C ASP A 313 -5.33 -18.51 23.97
N ASN A 314 -5.39 -17.55 23.05
CA ASN A 314 -6.47 -16.56 22.93
C ASN A 314 -7.20 -16.55 21.58
N TYR A 315 -6.93 -17.51 20.72
CA TYR A 315 -7.64 -17.76 19.46
C TYR A 315 -7.73 -19.28 19.25
N ASP A 316 -8.83 -19.74 18.70
CA ASP A 316 -8.95 -21.15 18.28
C ASP A 316 -8.26 -21.37 16.92
N ALA A 317 -6.94 -21.28 16.94
CA ALA A 317 -6.09 -21.39 15.74
C ALA A 317 -4.67 -21.84 16.08
N ILE A 318 -3.99 -22.43 15.12
CA ILE A 318 -2.58 -22.78 15.22
C ILE A 318 -1.68 -21.70 14.63
N GLU A 319 -0.47 -21.53 15.19
CA GLU A 319 0.59 -20.70 14.63
C GLU A 319 1.24 -21.39 13.44
N VAL A 320 1.24 -20.75 12.29
CA VAL A 320 2.00 -21.16 11.10
C VAL A 320 3.00 -20.05 10.78
N PRO A 321 4.26 -20.18 11.22
CA PRO A 321 5.22 -19.08 11.19
C PRO A 321 5.70 -18.69 9.77
N PHE A 322 5.52 -19.58 8.78
CA PHE A 322 5.98 -19.39 7.41
C PHE A 322 4.91 -19.84 6.40
N THR A 323 4.72 -19.06 5.34
CA THR A 323 3.70 -19.35 4.29
C THR A 323 3.93 -20.71 3.60
N ASP A 324 5.17 -21.12 3.42
CA ASP A 324 5.51 -22.40 2.81
C ASP A 324 5.50 -23.59 3.79
N ALA A 325 5.12 -23.34 5.04
CA ALA A 325 4.87 -24.37 6.04
C ALA A 325 3.39 -24.51 6.42
N ILE A 326 2.48 -23.94 5.63
CA ILE A 326 1.05 -24.18 5.78
C ILE A 326 0.77 -25.68 5.54
N PRO A 327 0.18 -26.41 6.50
CA PRO A 327 -0.14 -27.83 6.32
C PRO A 327 -1.34 -28.01 5.36
N SER A 328 -1.22 -28.94 4.42
CA SER A 328 -2.27 -29.27 3.43
C SER A 328 -3.44 -30.08 4.02
N ASP A 329 -3.23 -30.70 5.18
CA ASP A 329 -4.13 -31.65 5.83
C ASP A 329 -4.74 -31.15 7.14
N TYR A 330 -4.64 -29.86 7.46
CA TYR A 330 -5.22 -29.27 8.66
C TYR A 330 -6.54 -28.54 8.32
N ASP A 331 -7.60 -28.90 9.07
CA ASP A 331 -8.96 -28.41 8.82
C ASP A 331 -9.35 -27.20 9.66
N GLY A 332 -8.57 -26.90 10.69
CA GLY A 332 -8.81 -25.78 11.61
C GLY A 332 -8.34 -24.44 11.06
N ILE A 333 -8.48 -23.42 11.89
CA ILE A 333 -7.99 -22.07 11.56
C ILE A 333 -6.48 -22.01 11.78
N MET A 334 -5.78 -21.38 10.86
CA MET A 334 -4.35 -21.20 10.87
C MET A 334 -4.00 -19.71 10.88
N GLY A 335 -3.11 -19.28 11.79
CA GLY A 335 -2.57 -17.93 11.83
C GLY A 335 -1.30 -17.84 11.00
N VAL A 336 -1.34 -17.18 9.85
CA VAL A 336 -0.21 -17.03 8.93
C VAL A 336 0.34 -15.60 8.92
N PRO A 337 1.61 -15.37 8.56
CA PRO A 337 2.16 -14.04 8.40
C PRO A 337 1.37 -13.18 7.41
N ILE A 338 1.34 -11.86 7.58
CA ILE A 338 0.67 -10.94 6.62
C ILE A 338 1.23 -11.05 5.20
N SER A 339 2.48 -11.47 5.05
CA SER A 339 3.11 -11.75 3.75
C SER A 339 2.51 -12.94 3.00
N PHE A 340 1.67 -13.75 3.65
CA PHE A 340 0.87 -14.79 2.99
C PHE A 340 -0.01 -14.20 1.88
N LEU A 341 -0.54 -12.99 2.08
CA LEU A 341 -1.42 -12.33 1.10
C LEU A 341 -0.76 -12.12 -0.27
N ASP A 342 0.55 -12.09 -0.32
CA ASP A 342 1.35 -12.05 -1.54
C ASP A 342 1.18 -13.30 -2.42
N LYS A 343 0.74 -14.41 -1.81
CA LYS A 343 0.53 -15.71 -2.42
C LYS A 343 -0.87 -16.26 -2.17
N TYR A 344 -1.77 -15.39 -1.72
CA TYR A 344 -3.14 -15.80 -1.43
C TYR A 344 -3.86 -16.25 -2.69
N CYS A 345 -4.40 -17.46 -2.64
CA CYS A 345 -5.27 -18.04 -3.66
C CYS A 345 -6.68 -18.21 -3.05
N PRO A 346 -7.69 -17.46 -3.52
CA PRO A 346 -9.03 -17.49 -2.95
C PRO A 346 -9.76 -18.81 -3.19
N GLU A 347 -9.33 -19.59 -4.19
CA GLU A 347 -9.85 -20.94 -4.46
C GLU A 347 -9.33 -21.96 -3.43
N GLN A 348 -8.13 -21.73 -2.89
CA GLN A 348 -7.48 -22.64 -1.95
C GLN A 348 -7.78 -22.29 -0.48
N PHE A 349 -7.95 -21.01 -0.15
CA PHE A 349 -8.13 -20.55 1.23
C PHE A 349 -9.29 -19.58 1.38
N GLU A 350 -9.87 -19.61 2.56
CA GLU A 350 -10.76 -18.58 3.09
C GLU A 350 -10.00 -17.71 4.09
N ILE A 351 -10.15 -16.40 4.02
CA ILE A 351 -9.68 -15.47 5.04
C ILE A 351 -10.79 -15.32 6.08
N VAL A 352 -10.55 -15.86 7.28
CA VAL A 352 -11.50 -15.83 8.40
C VAL A 352 -11.42 -14.50 9.14
N GLY A 353 -10.20 -13.96 9.30
CA GLY A 353 -9.99 -12.72 10.04
C GLY A 353 -8.53 -12.31 10.17
N VAL A 354 -8.26 -11.36 11.06
CA VAL A 354 -6.91 -10.94 11.44
C VAL A 354 -6.76 -10.89 12.95
N ALA A 355 -5.73 -11.54 13.46
CA ALA A 355 -5.40 -11.50 14.88
C ALA A 355 -4.54 -10.26 15.17
N LYS A 356 -5.21 -9.10 15.30
CA LYS A 356 -4.59 -7.82 15.64
C LYS A 356 -5.61 -6.86 16.26
N ALA A 357 -5.19 -6.08 17.25
CA ALA A 357 -6.03 -5.02 17.82
C ALA A 357 -6.45 -3.98 16.80
N GLY A 358 -7.71 -3.54 16.90
CA GLY A 358 -8.29 -2.47 16.06
C GLY A 358 -8.70 -2.88 14.65
N ALA A 359 -8.25 -4.04 14.15
CA ALA A 359 -8.62 -4.56 12.84
C ALA A 359 -9.26 -5.95 12.91
N GLY A 360 -8.99 -6.71 13.98
CA GLY A 360 -9.54 -8.06 14.17
C GLY A 360 -10.97 -8.04 14.70
N ASP A 361 -11.72 -9.08 14.35
CA ASP A 361 -13.03 -9.32 14.90
C ASP A 361 -12.90 -9.81 16.37
N PRO A 362 -13.47 -9.11 17.36
CA PRO A 362 -13.45 -9.55 18.74
C PRO A 362 -14.08 -10.95 18.95
N ALA A 363 -15.03 -11.36 18.10
CA ALA A 363 -15.70 -12.67 18.18
C ALA A 363 -14.74 -13.84 17.90
N LEU A 364 -13.62 -13.62 17.24
CA LEU A 364 -12.59 -14.64 17.02
C LEU A 364 -11.69 -14.88 18.24
N LYS A 365 -11.74 -14.01 19.25
CA LYS A 365 -10.99 -14.20 20.50
C LYS A 365 -11.71 -15.14 21.43
N THR A 366 -11.01 -16.18 21.89
CA THR A 366 -11.51 -17.14 22.87
C THR A 366 -11.21 -16.70 24.30
N LYS A 367 -10.25 -15.77 24.48
CA LYS A 367 -9.78 -15.32 25.78
C LYS A 367 -9.28 -13.89 25.75
N ILE A 368 -9.59 -13.14 26.79
CA ILE A 368 -9.06 -11.80 27.06
C ILE A 368 -8.32 -11.88 28.40
N TYR A 369 -7.10 -11.37 28.41
CA TYR A 369 -6.28 -11.35 29.62
C TYR A 369 -6.54 -10.07 30.42
N PRO A 370 -6.52 -10.16 31.74
CA PRO A 370 -6.43 -8.97 32.60
C PRO A 370 -5.08 -8.25 32.39
N GLU A 371 -4.71 -7.39 33.31
CA GLU A 371 -3.38 -6.78 33.30
C GLU A 371 -2.28 -7.84 33.29
N GLN A 372 -1.28 -7.60 32.44
CA GLN A 372 -0.11 -8.48 32.28
C GLN A 372 1.15 -7.71 32.66
N ILE A 373 2.18 -8.42 33.11
CA ILE A 373 3.53 -7.88 33.29
C ILE A 373 4.30 -8.11 31.99
N GLN A 374 4.57 -7.02 31.27
CA GLN A 374 5.50 -7.06 30.13
C GLN A 374 6.93 -7.02 30.65
N VAL A 375 7.74 -8.00 30.29
CA VAL A 375 9.17 -8.04 30.56
C VAL A 375 9.92 -7.66 29.30
N ALA A 376 10.59 -6.50 29.33
CA ALA A 376 11.37 -6.01 28.21
C ALA A 376 12.73 -6.75 28.09
N ARG A 377 13.43 -6.55 26.98
CA ARG A 377 14.74 -7.19 26.71
C ARG A 377 15.81 -6.88 27.75
N ASP A 378 15.71 -5.75 28.39
CA ASP A 378 16.58 -5.29 29.49
C ASP A 378 16.15 -5.79 30.87
N GLY A 379 15.11 -6.64 30.94
CA GLY A 379 14.54 -7.18 32.15
C GLY A 379 13.56 -6.23 32.87
N LYS A 380 13.30 -5.02 32.32
CA LYS A 380 12.35 -4.06 32.92
C LYS A 380 10.92 -4.60 32.82
N GLU A 381 10.25 -4.60 33.96
CA GLU A 381 8.85 -5.00 34.07
C GLU A 381 7.91 -3.78 33.99
N THR A 382 6.79 -3.92 33.29
CA THR A 382 5.76 -2.89 33.15
C THR A 382 4.39 -3.53 33.05
N ILE A 383 3.40 -3.01 33.79
CA ILE A 383 2.01 -3.48 33.72
C ILE A 383 1.38 -2.95 32.42
N VAL A 384 0.79 -3.82 31.64
CA VAL A 384 0.20 -3.53 30.32
C VAL A 384 -1.02 -4.41 30.07
N THR A 385 -1.71 -4.14 28.92
CA THR A 385 -2.79 -4.97 28.36
C THR A 385 -2.48 -5.47 26.95
N LYS A 386 -1.24 -5.29 26.50
CA LYS A 386 -0.81 -5.45 25.11
C LYS A 386 -0.86 -6.88 24.56
N LEU A 387 -0.84 -7.89 25.45
CA LEU A 387 -0.97 -9.28 24.98
C LEU A 387 -2.32 -9.52 24.28
N ASN A 388 -3.31 -8.67 24.57
CA ASN A 388 -4.61 -8.71 23.89
C ASN A 388 -4.58 -8.13 22.46
N ASP A 389 -3.47 -7.51 22.04
CA ASP A 389 -3.35 -6.86 20.73
C ASP A 389 -3.01 -7.84 19.59
N GLY A 390 -2.74 -9.10 19.90
CA GLY A 390 -2.39 -10.13 18.94
C GLY A 390 -2.52 -11.55 19.50
N PRO A 391 -2.10 -12.55 18.72
CA PRO A 391 -2.14 -13.95 19.17
C PRO A 391 -1.06 -14.21 20.22
N ALA A 392 -1.44 -14.92 21.26
CA ALA A 392 -0.60 -15.26 22.40
C ALA A 392 -0.20 -16.74 22.34
N LEU A 393 1.10 -17.00 22.47
CA LEU A 393 1.67 -18.34 22.54
C LEU A 393 2.25 -18.57 23.94
N LYS A 394 1.88 -19.66 24.59
CA LYS A 394 2.48 -20.07 25.86
C LYS A 394 3.93 -20.50 25.64
N THR A 395 4.81 -20.16 26.60
CA THR A 395 6.19 -20.64 26.65
C THR A 395 6.51 -21.19 28.03
N SER A 396 7.30 -22.24 28.07
CA SER A 396 7.78 -22.85 29.32
C SER A 396 8.97 -22.10 29.92
N GLU A 397 9.72 -21.37 29.10
CA GLU A 397 10.92 -20.64 29.49
C GLU A 397 10.89 -19.20 28.97
N PRO A 398 11.52 -18.24 29.68
CA PRO A 398 11.68 -16.88 29.16
C PRO A 398 12.45 -16.91 27.83
N PRO A 399 11.94 -16.29 26.75
CA PRO A 399 12.66 -16.23 25.49
C PRO A 399 13.94 -15.40 25.66
N ASN A 400 15.07 -15.96 25.21
CA ASN A 400 16.36 -15.34 25.39
C ASN A 400 16.48 -14.01 24.62
N GLY A 401 16.62 -12.89 25.36
CA GLY A 401 16.77 -11.55 24.78
C GLY A 401 15.57 -10.98 24.04
N GLU A 402 14.38 -11.57 24.19
CA GLU A 402 13.14 -11.08 23.60
C GLU A 402 12.17 -10.55 24.64
N LEU A 403 11.17 -9.81 24.20
CA LEU A 403 10.08 -9.31 25.02
C LEU A 403 9.06 -10.41 25.22
N TYR A 404 8.60 -10.61 26.46
CA TYR A 404 7.55 -11.56 26.81
C TYR A 404 6.60 -11.00 27.88
N TYR A 405 5.54 -11.74 28.18
CA TYR A 405 4.50 -11.34 29.13
C TYR A 405 4.34 -12.41 30.20
N LYS A 406 4.07 -11.98 31.44
CA LYS A 406 3.75 -12.84 32.58
C LYS A 406 2.30 -12.59 33.02
N ILE A 407 1.58 -13.68 33.31
CA ILE A 407 0.27 -13.68 33.96
C ILE A 407 0.30 -14.74 35.04
N GLY A 408 0.44 -14.32 36.29
CA GLY A 408 0.70 -15.23 37.39
C GLY A 408 2.02 -16.02 37.18
N LYS A 409 1.92 -17.33 37.06
CA LYS A 409 3.07 -18.23 36.79
C LYS A 409 3.27 -18.55 35.29
N GLU A 410 2.32 -18.14 34.46
CA GLU A 410 2.36 -18.43 33.03
C GLU A 410 3.13 -17.34 32.27
N MET A 411 3.86 -17.78 31.25
CA MET A 411 4.63 -16.89 30.35
C MET A 411 4.09 -17.01 28.93
N PHE A 412 4.09 -15.87 28.24
CA PHE A 412 3.56 -15.77 26.89
C PHE A 412 4.48 -14.94 25.98
N ILE A 413 4.54 -15.35 24.72
CA ILE A 413 5.09 -14.57 23.62
C ILE A 413 3.92 -14.08 22.77
N GLN A 414 3.95 -12.82 22.36
CA GLN A 414 2.98 -12.29 21.41
C GLN A 414 3.52 -12.43 20.00
N ALA A 415 2.86 -13.19 19.15
CA ALA A 415 3.18 -13.21 17.74
C ALA A 415 2.81 -11.86 17.08
N TYR A 416 3.50 -11.49 16.00
CA TYR A 416 3.08 -10.37 15.16
C TYR A 416 1.66 -10.62 14.62
N ALA A 417 1.04 -9.56 14.05
CA ALA A 417 -0.26 -9.68 13.39
C ALA A 417 -0.27 -10.90 12.45
N ARG A 418 -1.33 -11.70 12.55
CA ARG A 418 -1.55 -12.90 11.74
C ARG A 418 -2.86 -12.78 10.98
N ILE A 419 -2.83 -13.17 9.72
CA ILE A 419 -4.05 -13.45 8.97
C ILE A 419 -4.56 -14.82 9.41
N LEU A 420 -5.81 -14.91 9.81
CA LEU A 420 -6.47 -16.17 10.16
C LEU A 420 -7.11 -16.73 8.90
N ILE A 421 -6.66 -17.90 8.50
CA ILE A 421 -7.11 -18.58 7.27
C ILE A 421 -7.65 -19.96 7.59
N ARG A 422 -8.47 -20.49 6.67
CA ARG A 422 -8.91 -21.89 6.64
C ARG A 422 -8.73 -22.42 5.22
N ALA A 423 -8.30 -23.67 5.07
CA ALA A 423 -8.27 -24.34 3.77
C ALA A 423 -9.70 -24.53 3.26
N ARG A 424 -9.94 -24.22 1.96
CA ARG A 424 -11.16 -24.60 1.28
C ARG A 424 -11.05 -26.07 0.87
N ARG A 425 -12.06 -26.83 1.15
CA ARG A 425 -12.21 -28.19 0.62
C ARG A 425 -13.10 -28.14 -0.60
N GLU A 426 -12.72 -28.86 -1.65
CA GLU A 426 -13.68 -29.19 -2.70
C GLU A 426 -14.81 -29.99 -2.05
N GLU A 427 -16.03 -29.51 -2.17
CA GLU A 427 -17.21 -30.32 -1.86
C GLU A 427 -17.17 -31.52 -2.82
N LYS A 428 -16.93 -32.71 -2.27
CA LYS A 428 -16.92 -33.98 -3.02
C LYS A 428 -18.34 -34.38 -3.36
#